data_74add089d2eca4c649c6aab8d2f49c97
#
_entry.id   74add089d2eca4c649c6aab8d2f49c97
#
_cell.length_a   1.000
_cell.length_b   1.000
_cell.length_c   1.000
_cell.angle_alpha   90.00
_cell.angle_beta   90.00
_cell.angle_gamma   90.00
#
_symmetry.space_group_name_H-M   'P 1'
#
loop_
_entity.id
_entity.type
_entity.pdbx_description
1 polymer ?
#
loop_
_entity_poly.entity_id
_entity_poly.type
_entity_poly.pdbx_seq_one_letter_code
_entity_poly.pdbx_strand_id
1 'polypeptide(L)'
;VTPIVLITTFIFGQKVLKMASPTLNITISADMSVCGTSAAIAAAAACRAKKEELTLALGLSMTFTAIMMVALPAFIKYLGLPEVLGGAWIGGTVDSTGAVAAAGALLGPKAMYVAATIKMIQNVLIGVTAFGIAVYWCTSVEKTAGRETSLMEIWHRFPKFVIGFLTASIIFSIYSADLG
;
A
#
# COMPACT_ATOMS: atom_id res chain seq x y z
N VAL A 1 -10.37 -6.37 -1.70
CA VAL A 1 -9.30 -7.13 -0.99
C VAL A 1 -8.51 -6.20 -0.07
N THR A 2 -7.90 -5.13 -0.58
CA THR A 2 -7.01 -4.23 0.16
C THR A 2 -7.55 -3.73 1.52
N PRO A 3 -8.78 -3.17 1.64
CA PRO A 3 -9.28 -2.73 2.94
C PRO A 3 -9.45 -3.87 3.95
N ILE A 4 -9.84 -5.05 3.45
CA ILE A 4 -10.01 -6.24 4.29
C ILE A 4 -8.66 -6.69 4.84
N VAL A 5 -7.64 -6.74 3.99
CA VAL A 5 -6.26 -7.10 4.39
C VAL A 5 -5.74 -6.12 5.44
N LEU A 6 -5.90 -4.81 5.21
CA LEU A 6 -5.48 -3.78 6.15
C LEU A 6 -6.14 -3.94 7.53
N ILE A 7 -7.46 -4.11 7.55
CA ILE A 7 -8.22 -4.24 8.81
C ILE A 7 -7.84 -5.55 9.53
N THR A 8 -7.78 -6.67 8.81
CA THR A 8 -7.44 -7.97 9.40
C THR A 8 -6.01 -7.99 9.93
N THR A 9 -5.04 -7.44 9.19
CA THR A 9 -3.64 -7.35 9.62
C THR A 9 -3.50 -6.46 10.85
N PHE A 10 -4.19 -5.31 10.86
CA PHE A 10 -4.19 -4.42 12.02
C PHE A 10 -4.78 -5.08 13.27
N ILE A 11 -5.95 -5.74 13.14
CA ILE A 11 -6.59 -6.45 14.25
C ILE A 11 -5.69 -7.60 14.74
N PHE A 12 -5.09 -8.34 13.83
CA PHE A 12 -4.17 -9.43 14.16
C PHE A 12 -2.95 -8.92 14.95
N GLY A 13 -2.32 -7.85 14.46
CA GLY A 13 -1.19 -7.22 15.14
C GLY A 13 -1.53 -6.71 16.55
N GLN A 14 -2.73 -6.13 16.72
CA GLN A 14 -3.15 -5.62 18.03
C GLN A 14 -3.60 -6.73 18.99
N LYS A 15 -4.42 -7.69 18.53
CA LYS A 15 -5.04 -8.69 19.41
C LYS A 15 -4.19 -9.94 19.61
N VAL A 16 -3.52 -10.42 18.55
CA VAL A 16 -2.76 -11.68 18.60
C VAL A 16 -1.30 -11.42 18.94
N LEU A 17 -0.63 -10.55 18.19
CA LEU A 17 0.78 -10.22 18.43
C LEU A 17 0.98 -9.23 19.58
N LYS A 18 -0.10 -8.56 20.04
CA LYS A 18 -0.06 -7.56 21.12
C LYS A 18 1.05 -6.53 20.92
N MET A 19 1.16 -6.01 19.70
CA MET A 19 2.19 -5.03 19.37
C MET A 19 2.07 -3.81 20.28
N ALA A 20 3.19 -3.41 20.88
CA ALA A 20 3.23 -2.31 21.85
C ALA A 20 2.90 -0.95 21.22
N SER A 21 3.18 -0.76 19.92
CA SER A 21 2.92 0.48 19.20
C SER A 21 1.79 0.31 18.19
N PRO A 22 0.61 0.93 18.40
CA PRO A 22 -0.46 0.95 17.43
C PRO A 22 -0.09 1.69 16.14
N THR A 23 0.78 2.72 16.22
CA THR A 23 1.25 3.49 15.08
C THR A 23 2.16 2.67 14.18
N LEU A 24 3.05 1.87 14.75
CA LEU A 24 3.86 0.90 14.01
C LEU A 24 2.97 -0.15 13.32
N ASN A 25 2.00 -0.70 14.05
CA ASN A 25 1.11 -1.73 13.51
C ASN A 25 0.30 -1.22 12.32
N ILE A 26 -0.32 -0.03 12.41
CA ILE A 26 -1.10 0.52 11.28
C ILE A 26 -0.20 0.87 10.10
N THR A 27 1.03 1.32 10.35
CA THR A 27 2.01 1.61 9.29
C THR A 27 2.40 0.35 8.54
N ILE A 28 2.73 -0.74 9.25
CA ILE A 28 3.04 -2.05 8.63
C ILE A 28 1.80 -2.60 7.91
N SER A 29 0.61 -2.48 8.51
CA SER A 29 -0.62 -2.99 7.89
C SER A 29 -0.96 -2.26 6.59
N ALA A 30 -0.74 -0.95 6.53
CA ALA A 30 -0.93 -0.17 5.32
C ALA A 30 0.14 -0.48 4.26
N ASP A 31 1.38 -0.65 4.68
CA ASP A 31 2.51 -1.03 3.84
C ASP A 31 2.22 -2.32 3.06
N MET A 32 1.89 -3.38 3.80
CA MET A 32 1.64 -4.73 3.28
C MET A 32 0.31 -4.90 2.53
N SER A 33 -0.62 -3.94 2.63
CA SER A 33 -1.94 -4.09 2.01
C SER A 33 -2.14 -3.30 0.73
N VAL A 34 -1.31 -2.31 0.44
CA VAL A 34 -1.51 -1.42 -0.73
C VAL A 34 -0.34 -1.49 -1.71
N CYS A 35 0.75 -0.78 -1.43
CA CYS A 35 1.84 -0.63 -2.40
C CYS A 35 3.24 -0.55 -1.76
N GLY A 36 3.38 -0.93 -0.50
CA GLY A 36 4.63 -0.85 0.21
C GLY A 36 4.96 0.59 0.63
N THR A 37 6.12 1.08 0.24
CA THR A 37 6.73 2.33 0.71
C THR A 37 5.81 3.54 0.72
N SER A 38 5.05 3.79 -0.36
CA SER A 38 4.18 4.97 -0.45
C SER A 38 3.01 4.91 0.54
N ALA A 39 2.43 3.71 0.73
CA ALA A 39 1.36 3.51 1.70
C ALA A 39 1.88 3.62 3.14
N ALA A 40 3.08 3.09 3.43
CA ALA A 40 3.72 3.23 4.72
C ALA A 40 3.97 4.70 5.08
N ILE A 41 4.53 5.50 4.15
CA ILE A 41 4.78 6.93 4.36
C ILE A 41 3.45 7.68 4.58
N ALA A 42 2.43 7.39 3.78
CA ALA A 42 1.13 8.02 3.90
C ALA A 42 0.44 7.67 5.24
N ALA A 43 0.49 6.40 5.65
CA ALA A 43 -0.05 5.94 6.92
C ALA A 43 0.70 6.52 8.11
N ALA A 44 2.04 6.52 8.07
CA ALA A 44 2.88 7.11 9.12
C ALA A 44 2.61 8.61 9.31
N ALA A 45 2.41 9.35 8.21
CA ALA A 45 2.02 10.75 8.27
C ALA A 45 0.61 10.92 8.88
N ALA A 46 -0.34 10.06 8.50
CA ALA A 46 -1.71 10.11 8.98
C ALA A 46 -1.83 9.82 10.49
N CYS A 47 -1.08 8.84 11.00
CA CYS A 47 -1.10 8.45 12.42
C CYS A 47 0.02 9.09 13.27
N ARG A 48 0.85 9.97 12.70
CA ARG A 48 2.02 10.57 13.36
C ARG A 48 2.99 9.52 13.94
N ALA A 49 3.25 8.46 13.18
CA ALA A 49 4.24 7.46 13.57
C ALA A 49 5.64 8.08 13.72
N LYS A 50 6.43 7.48 14.59
CA LYS A 50 7.83 7.89 14.79
C LYS A 50 8.67 7.51 13.57
N LYS A 51 9.76 8.24 13.34
CA LYS A 51 10.67 7.96 12.22
C LYS A 51 11.25 6.54 12.28
N GLU A 52 11.58 6.09 13.48
CA GLU A 52 12.09 4.75 13.73
C GLU A 52 11.08 3.66 13.35
N GLU A 53 9.79 3.89 13.66
CA GLU A 53 8.70 2.97 13.31
C GLU A 53 8.52 2.88 11.80
N LEU A 54 8.54 4.03 11.11
CA LEU A 54 8.48 4.07 9.65
C LEU A 54 9.69 3.35 9.03
N THR A 55 10.90 3.63 9.53
CA THR A 55 12.13 2.99 9.03
C THR A 55 12.09 1.48 9.21
N LEU A 56 11.59 1.01 10.36
CA LEU A 56 11.43 -0.42 10.62
C LEU A 56 10.42 -1.06 9.67
N ALA A 57 9.26 -0.43 9.48
CA ALA A 57 8.23 -0.91 8.55
C ALA A 57 8.79 -1.01 7.13
N LEU A 58 9.47 0.03 6.63
CA LEU A 58 10.08 0.05 5.31
C LEU A 58 11.18 -1.01 5.16
N GLY A 59 12.01 -1.21 6.17
CA GLY A 59 13.06 -2.23 6.16
C GLY A 59 12.49 -3.64 6.03
N LEU A 60 11.44 -3.95 6.78
CA LEU A 60 10.73 -5.22 6.70
C LEU A 60 10.10 -5.41 5.30
N SER A 61 9.37 -4.42 4.83
CA SER A 61 8.71 -4.44 3.52
C SER A 61 9.70 -4.69 2.38
N MET A 62 10.81 -3.94 2.35
CA MET A 62 11.85 -4.10 1.33
C MET A 62 12.47 -5.49 1.34
N THR A 63 12.71 -6.05 2.53
CA THR A 63 13.27 -7.39 2.68
C THR A 63 12.31 -8.45 2.13
N PHE A 64 11.04 -8.40 2.54
CA PHE A 64 10.04 -9.34 2.04
C PHE A 64 9.77 -9.18 0.55
N THR A 65 9.72 -7.94 0.06
CA THR A 65 9.55 -7.64 -1.37
C THR A 65 10.69 -8.24 -2.20
N ALA A 66 11.94 -8.13 -1.75
CA ALA A 66 13.08 -8.73 -2.46
C ALA A 66 12.98 -10.25 -2.53
N ILE A 67 12.59 -10.90 -1.43
CA ILE A 67 12.37 -12.36 -1.40
C ILE A 67 11.21 -12.74 -2.33
N MET A 68 10.08 -12.06 -2.22
CA MET A 68 8.86 -12.34 -3.00
C MET A 68 9.08 -12.12 -4.50
N MET A 69 9.87 -11.12 -4.89
CA MET A 69 10.17 -10.83 -6.29
C MET A 69 10.80 -12.02 -7.03
N VAL A 70 11.57 -12.85 -6.33
CA VAL A 70 12.23 -14.04 -6.91
C VAL A 70 11.45 -15.32 -6.60
N ALA A 71 11.02 -15.49 -5.36
CA ALA A 71 10.39 -16.73 -4.91
C ALA A 71 9.00 -16.95 -5.53
N LEU A 72 8.19 -15.88 -5.65
CA LEU A 72 6.84 -16.02 -6.16
C LEU A 72 6.75 -16.41 -7.64
N PRO A 73 7.51 -15.81 -8.57
CA PRO A 73 7.53 -16.28 -9.95
C PRO A 73 8.03 -17.73 -10.09
N ALA A 74 9.04 -18.11 -9.31
CA ALA A 74 9.55 -19.49 -9.30
C ALA A 74 8.47 -20.47 -8.82
N PHE A 75 7.74 -20.12 -7.78
CA PHE A 75 6.64 -20.92 -7.24
C PHE A 75 5.46 -21.03 -8.23
N ILE A 76 5.09 -19.93 -8.90
CA ILE A 76 4.04 -19.90 -9.93
C ILE A 76 4.41 -20.82 -11.12
N LYS A 77 5.67 -20.78 -11.56
CA LYS A 77 6.19 -21.69 -12.60
C LYS A 77 6.15 -23.15 -12.17
N TYR A 78 6.52 -23.42 -10.93
CA TYR A 78 6.45 -24.78 -10.37
C TYR A 78 5.02 -25.33 -10.35
N LEU A 79 4.04 -24.49 -10.04
CA LEU A 79 2.61 -24.86 -10.07
C LEU A 79 2.03 -24.96 -11.49
N GLY A 80 2.77 -24.57 -12.53
CA GLY A 80 2.30 -24.60 -13.92
C GLY A 80 1.12 -23.66 -14.20
N LEU A 81 1.00 -22.54 -13.46
CA LEU A 81 -0.13 -21.61 -13.62
C LEU A 81 0.01 -20.81 -14.92
N PRO A 82 -1.12 -20.47 -15.59
CA PRO A 82 -1.13 -19.58 -16.75
C PRO A 82 -0.51 -18.22 -16.45
N GLU A 83 0.18 -17.62 -17.44
CA GLU A 83 0.84 -16.31 -17.30
C GLU A 83 -0.09 -15.21 -16.74
N VAL A 84 -1.34 -15.17 -17.22
CA VAL A 84 -2.33 -14.17 -16.78
C VAL A 84 -2.66 -14.32 -15.29
N LEU A 85 -2.90 -15.54 -14.84
CA LEU A 85 -3.20 -15.82 -13.44
C LEU A 85 -1.99 -15.58 -12.56
N GLY A 86 -0.80 -16.01 -13.00
CA GLY A 86 0.46 -15.75 -12.33
C GLY A 86 0.76 -14.24 -12.20
N GLY A 87 0.54 -13.48 -13.29
CA GLY A 87 0.67 -12.04 -13.30
C GLY A 87 -0.32 -11.36 -12.33
N ALA A 88 -1.57 -11.82 -12.32
CA ALA A 88 -2.58 -11.32 -11.39
C ALA A 88 -2.20 -11.57 -9.92
N TRP A 89 -1.67 -12.75 -9.64
CA TRP A 89 -1.19 -13.08 -8.29
C TRP A 89 -0.02 -12.21 -7.86
N ILE A 90 0.99 -12.04 -8.71
CA ILE A 90 2.13 -11.15 -8.45
C ILE A 90 1.66 -9.72 -8.20
N GLY A 91 0.81 -9.17 -9.08
CA GLY A 91 0.31 -7.80 -8.98
C GLY A 91 -0.47 -7.51 -7.70
N GLY A 92 -1.20 -8.50 -7.19
CA GLY A 92 -1.99 -8.40 -5.96
C GLY A 92 -1.22 -8.68 -4.67
N THR A 93 -0.04 -9.28 -4.75
CA THR A 93 0.68 -9.80 -3.56
C THR A 93 2.01 -9.09 -3.32
N VAL A 94 2.78 -8.78 -4.37
CA VAL A 94 4.07 -8.10 -4.23
C VAL A 94 3.84 -6.60 -3.98
N ASP A 95 4.49 -6.04 -2.98
CA ASP A 95 4.17 -4.69 -2.49
C ASP A 95 4.65 -3.57 -3.42
N SER A 96 5.90 -3.61 -3.85
CA SER A 96 6.52 -2.54 -4.65
C SER A 96 6.18 -2.67 -6.13
N THR A 97 5.76 -1.57 -6.78
CA THR A 97 5.43 -1.52 -8.21
C THR A 97 6.59 -1.96 -9.10
N GLY A 98 7.82 -1.55 -8.79
CA GLY A 98 9.01 -1.97 -9.54
C GLY A 98 9.28 -3.46 -9.42
N ALA A 99 9.13 -4.03 -8.21
CA ALA A 99 9.29 -5.46 -7.98
C ALA A 99 8.19 -6.28 -8.67
N VAL A 100 6.95 -5.77 -8.72
CA VAL A 100 5.83 -6.38 -9.46
C VAL A 100 6.16 -6.49 -10.95
N ALA A 101 6.67 -5.43 -11.56
CA ALA A 101 7.06 -5.43 -12.97
C ALA A 101 8.20 -6.42 -13.23
N ALA A 102 9.23 -6.42 -12.38
CA ALA A 102 10.36 -7.34 -12.49
C ALA A 102 9.93 -8.81 -12.30
N ALA A 103 9.14 -9.10 -11.26
CA ALA A 103 8.61 -10.44 -11.01
C ALA A 103 7.70 -10.94 -12.14
N GLY A 104 6.83 -10.05 -12.66
CA GLY A 104 5.97 -10.34 -13.80
C GLY A 104 6.76 -10.65 -15.07
N ALA A 105 7.83 -9.90 -15.33
CA ALA A 105 8.72 -10.14 -16.49
C ALA A 105 9.41 -11.51 -16.47
N LEU A 106 9.68 -12.05 -15.27
CA LEU A 106 10.22 -13.42 -15.11
C LEU A 106 9.24 -14.52 -15.54
N LEU A 107 7.93 -14.23 -15.56
CA LEU A 107 6.92 -15.18 -16.05
C LEU A 107 6.67 -15.00 -17.55
N GLY A 108 6.71 -13.78 -18.07
CA GLY A 108 6.50 -13.46 -19.46
C GLY A 108 5.87 -12.06 -19.67
N PRO A 109 5.84 -11.56 -20.92
CA PRO A 109 5.35 -10.23 -21.21
C PRO A 109 3.88 -9.99 -20.81
N LYS A 110 3.03 -11.00 -21.01
CA LYS A 110 1.60 -10.93 -20.63
C LYS A 110 1.45 -10.86 -19.11
N ALA A 111 2.21 -11.67 -18.37
CA ALA A 111 2.21 -11.66 -16.92
C ALA A 111 2.66 -10.31 -16.36
N MET A 112 3.71 -9.71 -16.95
CA MET A 112 4.20 -8.39 -16.55
C MET A 112 3.13 -7.31 -16.74
N TYR A 113 2.44 -7.29 -17.90
CA TYR A 113 1.39 -6.33 -18.19
C TYR A 113 0.21 -6.45 -17.20
N VAL A 114 -0.26 -7.66 -16.97
CA VAL A 114 -1.36 -7.92 -16.03
C VAL A 114 -0.97 -7.54 -14.60
N ALA A 115 0.22 -7.92 -14.16
CA ALA A 115 0.74 -7.61 -12.84
C ALA A 115 0.84 -6.09 -12.61
N ALA A 116 1.42 -5.36 -13.56
CA ALA A 116 1.53 -3.91 -13.49
C ALA A 116 0.15 -3.22 -13.48
N THR A 117 -0.78 -3.67 -14.30
CA THR A 117 -2.14 -3.12 -14.35
C THR A 117 -2.87 -3.28 -13.03
N ILE A 118 -2.83 -4.48 -12.44
CA ILE A 118 -3.46 -4.74 -11.14
C ILE A 118 -2.82 -3.88 -10.04
N LYS A 119 -1.50 -3.73 -10.08
CA LYS A 119 -0.78 -2.89 -9.12
C LYS A 119 -1.14 -1.41 -9.26
N MET A 120 -1.29 -0.90 -10.46
CA MET A 120 -1.74 0.48 -10.71
C MET A 120 -3.14 0.73 -10.15
N ILE A 121 -4.08 -0.20 -10.35
CA ILE A 121 -5.43 -0.12 -9.77
C ILE A 121 -5.34 -0.09 -8.24
N GLN A 122 -4.49 -0.92 -7.65
CA GLN A 122 -4.27 -0.95 -6.20
C GLN A 122 -3.68 0.37 -5.67
N ASN A 123 -2.78 1.00 -6.42
CA ASN A 123 -2.16 2.27 -6.05
C ASN A 123 -3.17 3.44 -5.94
N VAL A 124 -4.27 3.41 -6.69
CA VAL A 124 -5.35 4.40 -6.55
C VAL A 124 -5.93 4.41 -5.13
N LEU A 125 -5.93 3.26 -4.46
CA LEU A 125 -6.45 3.13 -3.09
C LEU A 125 -5.55 3.75 -2.01
N ILE A 126 -4.32 4.19 -2.34
CA ILE A 126 -3.40 4.80 -1.36
C ILE A 126 -4.04 6.03 -0.70
N GLY A 127 -4.62 6.91 -1.52
CA GLY A 127 -5.26 8.13 -1.03
C GLY A 127 -6.46 7.84 -0.14
N VAL A 128 -7.30 6.90 -0.54
CA VAL A 128 -8.50 6.49 0.21
C VAL A 128 -8.11 5.85 1.54
N THR A 129 -7.13 4.97 1.55
CA THR A 129 -6.61 4.32 2.78
C THR A 129 -5.97 5.32 3.72
N ALA A 130 -5.12 6.21 3.21
CA ALA A 130 -4.46 7.23 4.02
C ALA A 130 -5.47 8.20 4.66
N PHE A 131 -6.50 8.60 3.89
CA PHE A 131 -7.60 9.42 4.41
C PHE A 131 -8.39 8.66 5.49
N GLY A 132 -8.75 7.41 5.25
CA GLY A 132 -9.44 6.56 6.22
C GLY A 132 -8.65 6.40 7.52
N ILE A 133 -7.34 6.18 7.44
CA ILE A 133 -6.45 6.11 8.60
C ILE A 133 -6.41 7.44 9.35
N ALA A 134 -6.28 8.57 8.65
CA ALA A 134 -6.26 9.89 9.26
C ALA A 134 -7.56 10.19 10.03
N VAL A 135 -8.72 9.91 9.41
CA VAL A 135 -10.02 10.06 10.05
C VAL A 135 -10.16 9.17 11.27
N TYR A 136 -9.85 7.88 11.13
CA TYR A 136 -9.92 6.92 12.24
C TYR A 136 -9.01 7.35 13.40
N TRP A 137 -7.78 7.76 13.11
CA TRP A 137 -6.81 8.17 14.14
C TRP A 137 -7.28 9.43 14.88
N CYS A 138 -7.71 10.44 14.15
CA CYS A 138 -8.21 11.68 14.73
C CYS A 138 -9.50 11.47 15.53
N THR A 139 -10.43 10.65 15.04
CA THR A 139 -11.75 10.52 15.67
C THR A 139 -11.79 9.50 16.80
N SER A 140 -11.03 8.41 16.71
CA SER A 140 -11.11 7.31 17.67
C SER A 140 -9.92 7.26 18.61
N VAL A 141 -8.69 7.37 18.12
CA VAL A 141 -7.50 7.17 18.92
C VAL A 141 -7.15 8.42 19.72
N GLU A 142 -7.11 9.59 19.08
CA GLU A 142 -6.71 10.84 19.73
C GLU A 142 -7.82 11.43 20.59
N LYS A 143 -9.08 11.27 20.19
CA LYS A 143 -10.23 11.71 21.01
C LYS A 143 -10.31 10.94 22.33
N THR A 144 -10.00 9.64 22.30
CA THR A 144 -9.90 8.83 23.53
C THR A 144 -8.72 9.26 24.40
N ALA A 145 -7.67 9.84 23.82
CA ALA A 145 -6.53 10.41 24.54
C ALA A 145 -6.73 11.88 25.00
N GLY A 146 -7.95 12.43 24.89
CA GLY A 146 -8.29 13.78 25.38
C GLY A 146 -7.79 14.92 24.49
N ARG A 147 -7.42 14.67 23.24
CA ARG A 147 -7.03 15.71 22.28
C ARG A 147 -8.22 16.11 21.44
N GLU A 148 -8.53 17.40 21.45
CA GLU A 148 -9.50 17.97 20.49
C GLU A 148 -8.87 18.00 19.10
N THR A 149 -9.46 17.25 18.18
CA THR A 149 -9.02 17.20 16.78
C THR A 149 -9.92 18.08 15.92
N SER A 150 -9.33 19.08 15.26
CA SER A 150 -10.01 19.92 14.29
C SER A 150 -10.00 19.27 12.89
N LEU A 151 -11.02 19.56 12.07
CA LEU A 151 -11.05 19.19 10.65
C LEU A 151 -9.81 19.68 9.88
N MET A 152 -9.25 20.83 10.31
CA MET A 152 -8.01 21.37 9.76
C MET A 152 -6.82 20.45 10.00
N GLU A 153 -6.81 19.71 11.10
CA GLU A 153 -5.74 18.76 11.41
C GLU A 153 -5.79 17.52 10.50
N ILE A 154 -6.98 17.05 10.15
CA ILE A 154 -7.17 15.96 9.17
C ILE A 154 -6.60 16.40 7.81
N TRP A 155 -6.87 17.66 7.40
CA TRP A 155 -6.32 18.22 6.16
C TRP A 155 -4.79 18.34 6.19
N HIS A 156 -4.20 18.71 7.32
CA HIS A 156 -2.75 18.79 7.47
C HIS A 156 -2.06 17.40 7.42
N ARG A 157 -2.74 16.36 7.87
CA ARG A 157 -2.24 14.97 7.84
C ARG A 157 -2.48 14.27 6.51
N PHE A 158 -3.37 14.83 5.69
CA PHE A 158 -3.63 14.25 4.37
C PHE A 158 -2.36 14.34 3.52
N PRO A 159 -1.89 13.23 2.96
CA PRO A 159 -0.67 13.20 2.14
C PRO A 159 -0.90 13.98 0.84
N LYS A 160 -0.38 15.20 0.79
CA LYS A 160 -0.61 16.15 -0.32
C LYS A 160 -0.12 15.64 -1.68
N PHE A 161 0.79 14.67 -1.72
CA PHE A 161 1.22 14.04 -2.96
C PHE A 161 0.06 13.32 -3.69
N VAL A 162 -0.97 12.87 -2.96
CA VAL A 162 -2.17 12.25 -3.55
C VAL A 162 -2.91 13.24 -4.45
N ILE A 163 -2.98 14.52 -4.04
CA ILE A 163 -3.58 15.58 -4.86
C ILE A 163 -2.77 15.77 -6.14
N GLY A 164 -1.44 15.82 -6.03
CA GLY A 164 -0.54 15.90 -7.17
C GLY A 164 -0.70 14.71 -8.13
N PHE A 165 -0.82 13.50 -7.58
CA PHE A 165 -1.06 12.29 -8.38
C PHE A 165 -2.41 12.32 -9.10
N LEU A 166 -3.48 12.72 -8.42
CA LEU A 166 -4.81 12.84 -9.03
C LEU A 166 -4.85 13.90 -10.13
N THR A 167 -4.27 15.08 -9.88
CA THR A 167 -4.21 16.14 -10.89
C THR A 167 -3.39 15.72 -12.11
N ALA A 168 -2.24 15.11 -11.92
CA ALA A 168 -1.42 14.58 -13.01
C ALA A 168 -2.17 13.50 -13.81
N SER A 169 -2.86 12.57 -13.13
CA SER A 169 -3.68 11.54 -13.77
C SER A 169 -4.81 12.11 -14.61
N ILE A 170 -5.50 13.13 -14.10
CA ILE A 170 -6.59 13.79 -14.84
C ILE A 170 -6.04 14.51 -16.09
N ILE A 171 -4.97 15.28 -15.92
CA ILE A 171 -4.32 16.00 -17.04
C ILE A 171 -3.88 15.01 -18.13
N PHE A 172 -3.21 13.93 -17.71
CA PHE A 172 -2.72 12.92 -18.65
C PHE A 172 -3.86 12.15 -19.34
N SER A 173 -4.96 11.89 -18.62
CA SER A 173 -6.15 11.24 -19.17
C SER A 173 -6.84 12.11 -20.21
N ILE A 174 -6.97 13.42 -19.95
CA ILE A 174 -7.54 14.37 -20.91
C ILE A 174 -6.64 14.47 -22.16
N TYR A 175 -5.34 14.63 -21.95
CA TYR A 175 -4.38 14.73 -23.04
C TYR A 175 -4.32 13.45 -23.90
N SER A 176 -4.43 12.30 -23.28
CA SER A 176 -4.48 11.01 -23.99
C SER A 176 -5.79 10.81 -24.75
N ALA A 177 -6.90 11.37 -24.28
CA ALA A 177 -8.18 11.33 -24.98
C ALA A 177 -8.22 12.24 -26.21
N ASP A 178 -7.45 13.34 -26.23
CA ASP A 178 -7.35 14.26 -27.35
C ASP A 178 -6.40 13.76 -28.47
N LEU A 179 -5.56 12.75 -28.18
CA LEU A 179 -4.59 12.18 -29.12
C LEU A 179 -5.08 10.88 -29.79
N GLY A 180 -6.20 10.34 -29.41
CA GLY A 180 -6.81 9.10 -29.94
C GLY A 180 -8.08 9.37 -30.68
#